data_9e3033581e45d9a43bcbc2eeec2bd0b2
#
_entry.id   9e3033581e45d9a43bcbc2eeec2bd0b2
#
_cell.length_a   1.000
_cell.length_b   1.000
_cell.length_c   1.000
_cell.angle_alpha   90.00
_cell.angle_beta   90.00
_cell.angle_gamma   90.00
#
_symmetry.space_group_name_H-M   'P 1'
#
loop_
_entity.id
_entity.type
_entity.pdbx_description
1 polymer ?
#
loop_
_entity_poly.entity_id
_entity_poly.type
_entity_poly.pdbx_seq_one_letter_code
_entity_poly.pdbx_strand_id
1 'polypeptide(L)'
;MTMYRVLLERAAEKALSRVSSQIHDRIVAAIQALAKNPRPPGCRKLIGSECDWRIRVGDYRVVYEISDEIRVVRVTRIRHRREAYR
;
A
#
# COMPACT_ATOMS: atom_id res chain seq x y z
N MET A 1 -10.45 19.49 -5.28
CA MET A 1 -10.16 18.15 -4.75
C MET A 1 -8.68 17.89 -4.78
N THR A 2 -8.17 17.46 -3.67
CA THR A 2 -6.73 17.23 -3.58
C THR A 2 -6.44 15.74 -3.71
N MET A 3 -5.60 15.43 -4.68
CA MET A 3 -5.15 14.08 -4.88
C MET A 3 -3.73 13.93 -4.39
N TYR A 4 -3.43 12.75 -3.88
CA TYR A 4 -2.08 12.40 -3.48
C TYR A 4 -1.33 11.78 -4.66
N ARG A 5 -0.04 12.04 -4.72
CA ARG A 5 0.84 11.30 -5.64
C ARG A 5 1.17 9.97 -5.00
N VAL A 6 1.06 8.91 -5.78
CA VAL A 6 1.37 7.56 -5.30
C VAL A 6 2.67 7.10 -5.92
N LEU A 7 3.62 6.76 -5.07
CA LEU A 7 4.93 6.29 -5.48
C LEU A 7 5.15 4.89 -4.93
N LEU A 8 5.83 4.04 -5.69
CA LEU A 8 6.20 2.70 -5.24
C LEU A 8 7.71 2.64 -5.06
N GLU A 9 8.14 2.21 -3.87
CA GLU A 9 9.55 1.91 -3.67
C GLU A 9 9.91 0.64 -4.41
N ARG A 10 11.20 0.49 -4.69
CA ARG A 10 11.71 -0.62 -5.48
C ARG A 10 11.30 -1.98 -4.93
N ALA A 11 11.34 -2.14 -3.62
CA ALA A 11 10.94 -3.39 -2.98
C ALA A 11 9.46 -3.71 -3.25
N ALA A 12 8.61 -2.70 -3.24
CA ALA A 12 7.19 -2.87 -3.54
C ALA A 12 6.98 -3.21 -5.02
N GLU A 13 7.68 -2.55 -5.92
CA GLU A 13 7.62 -2.87 -7.34
C GLU A 13 8.01 -4.31 -7.62
N LYS A 14 9.11 -4.75 -7.02
CA LYS A 14 9.59 -6.11 -7.17
C LYS A 14 8.57 -7.12 -6.68
N ALA A 15 8.01 -6.88 -5.49
CA ALA A 15 7.02 -7.78 -4.93
C ALA A 15 5.79 -7.85 -5.83
N LEU A 16 5.34 -6.70 -6.35
CA LEU A 16 4.17 -6.63 -7.22
C LEU A 16 4.38 -7.43 -8.51
N SER A 17 5.60 -7.41 -9.04
CA SER A 17 5.92 -8.15 -10.26
C SER A 17 5.86 -9.66 -10.09
N ARG A 18 5.88 -10.15 -8.85
CA ARG A 18 5.90 -11.59 -8.55
C ARG A 18 4.54 -12.17 -8.20
N VAL A 19 3.53 -11.33 -8.01
CA VAL A 19 2.19 -11.83 -7.69
C VAL A 19 1.50 -12.31 -8.94
N SER A 20 0.51 -13.20 -8.77
CA SER A 20 -0.27 -13.70 -9.91
C SER A 20 -1.07 -12.56 -10.55
N SER A 21 -1.38 -12.72 -11.84
CA SER A 21 -2.06 -11.67 -12.60
C SER A 21 -3.41 -11.27 -12.00
N GLN A 22 -4.14 -12.22 -11.42
CA GLN A 22 -5.44 -11.92 -10.83
C GLN A 22 -5.34 -10.98 -9.65
N ILE A 23 -4.42 -11.27 -8.73
CA ILE A 23 -4.27 -10.43 -7.55
C ILE A 23 -3.50 -9.15 -7.87
N HIS A 24 -2.62 -9.19 -8.88
CA HIS A 24 -1.86 -8.04 -9.33
C HIS A 24 -2.79 -6.87 -9.66
N ASP A 25 -3.82 -7.11 -10.46
CA ASP A 25 -4.74 -6.06 -10.88
C ASP A 25 -5.53 -5.49 -9.70
N ARG A 26 -5.89 -6.34 -8.75
CA ARG A 26 -6.59 -5.90 -7.55
C ARG A 26 -5.69 -5.04 -6.67
N ILE A 27 -4.43 -5.41 -6.53
CA ILE A 27 -3.47 -4.64 -5.75
C ILE A 27 -3.23 -3.27 -6.41
N VAL A 28 -3.04 -3.25 -7.73
CA VAL A 28 -2.83 -2.01 -8.46
C VAL A 28 -4.05 -1.09 -8.29
N ALA A 29 -5.25 -1.62 -8.44
CA ALA A 29 -6.45 -0.82 -8.26
C ALA A 29 -6.56 -0.23 -6.84
N ALA A 30 -6.23 -1.03 -5.83
CA ALA A 30 -6.24 -0.56 -4.45
C ALA A 30 -5.20 0.53 -4.21
N ILE A 31 -4.01 0.37 -4.79
CA ILE A 31 -2.95 1.38 -4.67
C ILE A 31 -3.38 2.68 -5.36
N GLN A 32 -3.95 2.59 -6.55
CA GLN A 32 -4.42 3.77 -7.27
C GLN A 32 -5.51 4.51 -6.50
N ALA A 33 -6.36 3.78 -5.80
CA ALA A 33 -7.42 4.37 -4.99
C ALA A 33 -6.87 5.19 -3.83
N LEU A 34 -5.64 4.90 -3.37
CA LEU A 34 -5.01 5.68 -2.31
C LEU A 34 -4.74 7.13 -2.72
N ALA A 35 -4.67 7.39 -4.03
CA ALA A 35 -4.49 8.76 -4.52
C ALA A 35 -5.67 9.64 -4.16
N LYS A 36 -6.86 9.09 -4.14
CA LYS A 36 -8.08 9.82 -3.77
C LYS A 36 -8.36 9.79 -2.28
N ASN A 37 -8.05 8.68 -1.64
CA ASN A 37 -8.27 8.51 -0.21
C ASN A 37 -7.16 7.62 0.37
N PRO A 38 -6.14 8.24 0.98
CA PRO A 38 -5.01 7.47 1.53
C PRO A 38 -5.36 6.68 2.79
N ARG A 39 -6.53 6.93 3.38
CA ARG A 39 -7.01 6.20 4.55
C ARG A 39 -8.37 5.57 4.26
N PRO A 40 -8.43 4.61 3.31
CA PRO A 40 -9.72 4.00 2.96
C PRO A 40 -10.26 3.13 4.08
N PRO A 41 -11.56 2.78 4.05
CA PRO A 41 -12.10 1.83 5.02
C PRO A 41 -11.28 0.55 5.06
N GLY A 42 -10.97 0.08 6.26
CA GLY A 42 -10.16 -1.12 6.46
C GLY A 42 -8.67 -0.86 6.55
N CYS A 43 -8.19 0.36 6.30
CA CYS A 43 -6.78 0.65 6.52
C CYS A 43 -6.49 0.70 8.02
N ARG A 44 -5.27 0.36 8.38
CA ARG A 44 -4.83 0.39 9.77
C ARG A 44 -3.45 0.99 9.87
N LYS A 45 -3.24 1.77 10.91
CA LYS A 45 -1.94 2.33 11.21
C LYS A 45 -1.08 1.25 11.86
N LEU A 46 0.18 1.17 11.46
CA LEU A 46 1.09 0.18 12.04
C LEU A 46 1.56 0.63 13.42
N ILE A 47 1.60 -0.33 14.34
CA ILE A 47 2.05 -0.08 15.71
C ILE A 47 3.55 0.20 15.68
N GLY A 48 3.96 1.22 16.43
CA GLY A 48 5.39 1.59 16.52
C GLY A 48 5.88 2.50 15.41
N SER A 49 4.99 2.93 14.53
CA SER A 49 5.33 3.85 13.45
C SER A 49 4.34 5.00 13.42
N GLU A 50 4.83 6.20 13.16
CA GLU A 50 3.96 7.38 13.07
C GLU A 50 3.36 7.54 11.68
N CYS A 51 4.04 7.02 10.66
CA CYS A 51 3.68 7.31 9.27
C CYS A 51 3.20 6.09 8.48
N ASP A 52 3.36 4.89 9.02
CA ASP A 52 3.10 3.67 8.27
C ASP A 52 1.67 3.19 8.44
N TRP A 53 1.06 2.86 7.32
CA TRP A 53 -0.30 2.35 7.24
C TRP A 53 -0.31 1.10 6.40
N ARG A 54 -1.37 0.31 6.51
CA ARG A 54 -1.55 -0.87 5.66
C ARG A 54 -2.98 -1.02 5.20
N ILE A 55 -3.13 -1.62 4.04
CA ILE A 55 -4.41 -2.13 3.56
C ILE A 55 -4.21 -3.60 3.20
N ARG A 56 -5.30 -4.36 3.22
CA ARG A 56 -5.29 -5.75 2.79
C ARG A 56 -5.96 -5.87 1.44
N VAL A 57 -5.34 -6.65 0.56
CA VAL A 57 -5.90 -6.99 -0.74
C VAL A 57 -5.78 -8.50 -0.88
N GLY A 58 -6.89 -9.22 -0.67
CA GLY A 58 -6.84 -10.67 -0.62
C GLY A 58 -5.91 -11.14 0.50
N ASP A 59 -4.96 -11.98 0.17
CA ASP A 59 -3.97 -12.49 1.12
C ASP A 59 -2.72 -11.63 1.20
N TYR A 60 -2.74 -10.46 0.57
CA TYR A 60 -1.60 -9.56 0.56
C TYR A 60 -1.83 -8.36 1.44
N ARG A 61 -0.74 -7.83 1.94
CA ARG A 61 -0.72 -6.61 2.75
C ARG A 61 0.13 -5.58 2.03
N VAL A 62 -0.46 -4.42 1.81
CA VAL A 62 0.24 -3.28 1.20
C VAL A 62 0.55 -2.29 2.30
N VAL A 63 1.84 -2.04 2.53
CA VAL A 63 2.31 -1.10 3.55
C VAL A 63 2.76 0.18 2.86
N TYR A 64 2.31 1.31 3.38
CA TYR A 64 2.61 2.59 2.76
C TYR A 64 2.73 3.69 3.82
N GLU A 65 3.43 4.74 3.45
CA GLU A 65 3.56 5.96 4.25
C GLU A 65 2.70 7.06 3.64
N ILE A 66 2.15 7.91 4.49
CA ILE A 66 1.38 9.07 4.04
C ILE A 66 2.08 10.33 4.52
N SER A 67 2.34 11.23 3.59
CA SER A 67 2.79 12.58 3.92
C SER A 67 1.71 13.56 3.49
N ASP A 68 0.96 14.05 4.46
CA ASP A 68 -0.14 14.96 4.17
C ASP A 68 0.35 16.35 3.74
N GLU A 69 1.52 16.76 4.22
CA GLU A 69 2.08 18.07 3.90
C GLU A 69 2.38 18.21 2.42
N ILE A 70 2.99 17.19 1.83
CA ILE A 70 3.34 17.23 0.41
C ILE A 70 2.43 16.36 -0.44
N ARG A 71 1.44 15.74 0.18
CA ARG A 71 0.41 14.90 -0.46
C ARG A 71 1.01 13.77 -1.29
N VAL A 72 1.81 12.97 -0.63
CA VAL A 72 2.46 11.80 -1.22
C VAL A 72 2.08 10.56 -0.42
N VAL A 73 1.74 9.50 -1.14
CA VAL A 73 1.62 8.15 -0.60
C VAL A 73 2.76 7.34 -1.17
N ARG A 74 3.58 6.78 -0.31
CA ARG A 74 4.72 5.97 -0.74
C ARG A 74 4.49 4.53 -0.31
N VAL A 75 4.30 3.65 -1.28
CA VAL A 75 4.14 2.22 -1.02
C VAL A 75 5.52 1.62 -0.80
N THR A 76 5.77 1.13 0.41
CA THR A 76 7.09 0.63 0.80
C THR A 76 7.20 -0.88 0.71
N ARG A 77 6.10 -1.60 0.94
CA ARG A 77 6.12 -3.07 0.96
C ARG A 77 4.81 -3.64 0.48
N ILE A 78 4.92 -4.79 -0.19
CA ILE A 78 3.78 -5.63 -0.55
C ILE A 78 4.17 -7.03 -0.13
N ARG A 79 3.42 -7.62 0.81
CA ARG A 79 3.77 -8.92 1.37
C ARG A 79 2.57 -9.85 1.41
N HIS A 80 2.82 -11.11 1.16
CA HIS A 80 1.83 -12.15 1.39
C HIS A 80 1.62 -12.30 2.90
N ARG A 81 0.40 -12.67 3.31
CA ARG A 81 0.05 -12.79 4.74
C ARG A 81 1.03 -13.69 5.50
N ARG A 82 1.54 -14.74 4.85
CA ARG A 82 2.50 -15.65 5.47
C ARG A 82 3.82 -14.96 5.82
N GLU A 83 4.25 -14.05 4.97
CA GLU A 83 5.48 -13.31 5.20
C GLU A 83 5.33 -12.27 6.30
N ALA A 84 4.13 -11.73 6.45
CA ALA A 84 3.86 -10.66 7.40
C ALA A 84 3.93 -11.12 8.86
N TYR A 85 3.83 -12.43 9.10
CA TYR A 85 3.83 -13.00 10.44
C TYR A 85 5.19 -13.60 10.83
N ARG A 86 6.21 -13.36 10.09
CA ARG A 86 7.56 -13.83 10.43
C ARG A 86 8.33 -12.80 11.21
#